data_00357ff4b06bfc5fca1ec7de1b0cbda5
#
_entry.id   00357ff4b06bfc5fca1ec7de1b0cbda5
#
_cell.length_a   1.000
_cell.length_b   1.000
_cell.length_c   1.000
_cell.angle_alpha   90.00
_cell.angle_beta   90.00
_cell.angle_gamma   90.00
#
_symmetry.space_group_name_H-M   'P 1'
#
loop_
_entity.id
_entity.type
_entity.pdbx_description
1 polymer ?
#
loop_
_entity_poly.entity_id
_entity_poly.type
_entity_poly.pdbx_seq_one_letter_code
_entity_poly.pdbx_strand_id
1 'polypeptide(L)'
;MRRIKVLELGWEFPPLINGGLGVACMGISKALAKKVDLSVIVPKADPSAVYDGFSLTGINTLQYAEVETVSQGYSYNSFSLVSKAPVNLDPYAHVEGTPGSVVFTKEGKMLFSHVSRADLDLFTGKEDLYAGDLARKVIEFSKICAVLARQYDFDVVHAHDWMTYLAGVEVKKATGKPLVVHLHASQFDRAGADARGWIYDIEKYGMEQADAVIPVSKYTGTVAAGHYGINPAKIFPVHNGADPVKVFHSKKKFPEKLVLFLGRLTAQKGPEFFLQIAAKVLEQTDDVRFVMAGTGEKLRQLIETGAFHGVGDKFHFTGFLNKQKVNELLSMTDVYCMPSVSEPFGLSALEAAQFNIPAVISKQSGVAEVMKGALKADFWDVNMMAKHIIDLTTDEELYKKVAAESAQDILNSSWETAADKMIRVYHHVLGW
;
A
#
# COMPACT_ATOMS: atom_id res chain seq x y z
N MET A 1 3.09 18.25 27.61
CA MET A 1 2.24 18.62 26.47
C MET A 1 1.02 17.69 26.43
N ARG A 2 -0.16 18.18 26.02
CA ARG A 2 -1.34 17.34 25.81
C ARG A 2 -1.04 16.36 24.65
N ARG A 3 -1.47 15.09 24.76
CA ARG A 3 -1.40 14.15 23.65
C ARG A 3 -2.31 14.60 22.52
N ILE A 4 -1.83 14.49 21.28
CA ILE A 4 -2.65 14.73 20.09
C ILE A 4 -3.67 13.60 20.00
N LYS A 5 -4.93 13.94 19.68
CA LYS A 5 -5.98 12.97 19.41
C LYS A 5 -6.15 12.81 17.91
N VAL A 6 -6.01 11.61 17.40
CA VAL A 6 -6.03 11.30 15.96
C VAL A 6 -7.23 10.42 15.63
N LEU A 7 -8.01 10.82 14.64
CA LEU A 7 -9.01 9.97 14.01
C LEU A 7 -8.43 9.42 12.70
N GLU A 8 -8.08 8.14 12.68
CA GLU A 8 -7.54 7.46 11.52
C GLU A 8 -8.66 6.78 10.72
N LEU A 9 -8.64 6.93 9.40
CA LEU A 9 -9.58 6.29 8.48
C LEU A 9 -8.81 5.31 7.61
N GLY A 10 -9.06 4.02 7.82
CA GLY A 10 -8.46 2.92 7.06
C GLY A 10 -9.48 2.21 6.17
N TRP A 11 -9.00 1.52 5.12
CA TRP A 11 -9.87 0.67 4.29
C TRP A 11 -9.72 -0.81 4.65
N GLU A 12 -8.49 -1.24 4.86
CA GLU A 12 -8.13 -2.58 5.30
C GLU A 12 -7.46 -2.54 6.67
N PHE A 13 -7.78 -3.51 7.51
CA PHE A 13 -7.11 -3.68 8.79
C PHE A 13 -7.02 -5.16 9.19
N PRO A 14 -5.87 -5.66 9.69
CA PRO A 14 -5.77 -7.06 10.12
C PRO A 14 -6.83 -7.43 11.17
N PRO A 15 -7.37 -8.67 11.14
CA PRO A 15 -6.97 -9.78 10.28
C PRO A 15 -7.59 -9.74 8.86
N LEU A 16 -8.45 -8.77 8.54
CA LEU A 16 -9.16 -8.64 7.27
C LEU A 16 -8.35 -7.78 6.31
N ILE A 17 -7.37 -8.39 5.64
CA ILE A 17 -6.46 -7.69 4.70
C ILE A 17 -6.31 -8.48 3.39
N ASN A 18 -6.13 -7.73 2.28
CA ASN A 18 -5.84 -8.28 0.96
C ASN A 18 -4.43 -7.91 0.46
N GLY A 19 -3.70 -7.03 1.15
CA GLY A 19 -2.40 -6.57 0.67
C GLY A 19 -1.55 -5.79 1.66
N GLY A 20 -0.52 -5.11 1.13
CA GLY A 20 0.44 -4.35 1.92
C GLY A 20 -0.15 -3.13 2.63
N LEU A 21 -1.30 -2.60 2.14
CA LEU A 21 -1.97 -1.45 2.76
C LEU A 21 -2.36 -1.74 4.20
N GLY A 22 -3.08 -2.85 4.44
CA GLY A 22 -3.52 -3.22 5.79
C GLY A 22 -2.34 -3.50 6.73
N VAL A 23 -1.24 -4.08 6.22
CA VAL A 23 -0.01 -4.28 6.99
C VAL A 23 0.61 -2.94 7.39
N ALA A 24 0.68 -2.00 6.44
CA ALA A 24 1.23 -0.66 6.71
C ALA A 24 0.35 0.11 7.70
N CYS A 25 -0.98 0.13 7.52
CA CYS A 25 -1.90 0.76 8.46
C CYS A 25 -1.73 0.20 9.88
N MET A 26 -1.68 -1.13 10.05
CA MET A 26 -1.46 -1.74 11.35
C MET A 26 -0.12 -1.32 11.98
N GLY A 27 0.98 -1.35 11.21
CA GLY A 27 2.29 -0.94 11.70
C GLY A 27 2.31 0.52 12.17
N ILE A 28 1.71 1.39 11.37
CA ILE A 28 1.55 2.83 11.68
C ILE A 28 0.71 3.02 12.94
N SER A 29 -0.50 2.42 12.98
CA SER A 29 -1.44 2.59 14.11
C SER A 29 -0.83 2.10 15.42
N LYS A 30 -0.16 0.94 15.44
CA LYS A 30 0.56 0.44 16.62
C LYS A 30 1.64 1.38 17.13
N ALA A 31 2.40 1.99 16.22
CA ALA A 31 3.46 2.92 16.59
C ALA A 31 2.90 4.27 17.06
N LEU A 32 1.87 4.78 16.38
CA LEU A 32 1.18 6.02 16.74
C LEU A 32 0.48 5.89 18.10
N ALA A 33 -0.20 4.79 18.38
CA ALA A 33 -0.95 4.56 19.62
C ALA A 33 -0.08 4.69 20.89
N LYS A 34 1.22 4.43 20.79
CA LYS A 34 2.17 4.66 21.89
C LYS A 34 2.36 6.15 22.20
N LYS A 35 2.05 7.05 21.26
CA LYS A 35 2.44 8.47 21.30
C LYS A 35 1.26 9.44 21.24
N VAL A 36 0.13 9.02 20.66
CA VAL A 36 -1.09 9.81 20.47
C VAL A 36 -2.30 9.04 21.02
N ASP A 37 -3.42 9.73 21.24
CA ASP A 37 -4.69 9.09 21.52
C ASP A 37 -5.34 8.76 20.16
N LEU A 38 -5.39 7.47 19.81
CA LEU A 38 -5.74 7.01 18.47
C LEU A 38 -7.11 6.32 18.46
N SER A 39 -7.97 6.74 17.54
CA SER A 39 -9.21 6.04 17.17
C SER A 39 -9.19 5.74 15.68
N VAL A 40 -9.55 4.53 15.30
CA VAL A 40 -9.52 4.06 13.90
C VAL A 40 -10.92 3.67 13.45
N ILE A 41 -11.34 4.11 12.27
CA ILE A 41 -12.59 3.69 11.61
C ILE A 41 -12.24 2.94 10.32
N VAL A 42 -12.84 1.76 10.14
CA VAL A 42 -12.67 0.92 8.94
C VAL A 42 -14.02 0.40 8.43
N PRO A 43 -14.16 0.02 7.15
CA PRO A 43 -15.38 -0.59 6.65
C PRO A 43 -15.73 -1.91 7.36
N LYS A 44 -14.73 -2.75 7.57
CA LYS A 44 -14.89 -4.05 8.24
C LYS A 44 -13.82 -4.29 9.30
N ALA A 45 -14.24 -4.63 10.49
CA ALA A 45 -13.40 -5.10 11.59
C ALA A 45 -13.84 -6.49 12.04
N ASP A 46 -12.91 -7.29 12.56
CA ASP A 46 -13.23 -8.49 13.30
C ASP A 46 -13.62 -8.10 14.72
N PRO A 47 -14.87 -8.34 15.16
CA PRO A 47 -15.32 -7.94 16.49
C PRO A 47 -14.60 -8.70 17.63
N SER A 48 -13.91 -9.80 17.33
CA SER A 48 -13.12 -10.57 18.29
C SER A 48 -11.68 -10.07 18.44
N ALA A 49 -11.21 -9.22 17.51
CA ALA A 49 -9.84 -8.72 17.53
C ALA A 49 -9.70 -7.61 18.59
N VAL A 50 -8.63 -7.70 19.38
CA VAL A 50 -8.27 -6.70 20.39
C VAL A 50 -6.99 -6.00 19.96
N TYR A 51 -6.97 -4.68 20.06
CA TYR A 51 -5.84 -3.85 19.67
C TYR A 51 -5.32 -3.07 20.88
N ASP A 52 -4.02 -3.21 21.14
CA ASP A 52 -3.40 -2.50 22.26
C ASP A 52 -3.18 -1.02 21.93
N GLY A 53 -3.72 -0.16 22.80
CA GLY A 53 -3.45 1.27 22.79
C GLY A 53 -4.31 2.11 21.86
N PHE A 54 -5.25 1.54 21.10
CA PHE A 54 -6.19 2.29 20.29
C PHE A 54 -7.55 1.58 20.14
N SER A 55 -8.59 2.35 19.81
CA SER A 55 -9.91 1.82 19.48
C SER A 55 -10.05 1.61 17.98
N LEU A 56 -10.64 0.48 17.56
CA LEU A 56 -11.01 0.20 16.18
C LEU A 56 -12.52 0.02 16.06
N THR A 57 -13.13 0.81 15.20
CA THR A 57 -14.56 0.73 14.89
C THR A 57 -14.75 0.24 13.47
N GLY A 58 -15.36 -0.94 13.30
CA GLY A 58 -15.79 -1.46 12.01
C GLY A 58 -17.24 -1.02 11.71
N ILE A 59 -17.50 -0.47 10.52
CA ILE A 59 -18.88 -0.14 10.13
C ILE A 59 -19.78 -1.37 10.17
N ASN A 60 -19.24 -2.54 9.79
CA ASN A 60 -19.94 -3.83 9.87
C ASN A 60 -20.40 -4.24 11.27
N THR A 61 -19.88 -3.61 12.32
CA THR A 61 -20.25 -3.91 13.72
C THR A 61 -21.23 -2.93 14.33
N LEU A 62 -21.59 -1.86 13.59
CA LEU A 62 -22.50 -0.81 14.07
C LEU A 62 -23.95 -1.28 14.05
N GLN A 63 -24.72 -0.85 15.05
CA GLN A 63 -26.18 -0.98 15.05
C GLN A 63 -26.81 0.23 14.36
N TYR A 64 -27.78 -0.02 13.49
CA TYR A 64 -28.45 1.04 12.73
C TYR A 64 -29.04 2.15 13.63
N ALA A 65 -29.66 1.79 14.75
CA ALA A 65 -30.25 2.73 15.69
C ALA A 65 -29.24 3.75 16.27
N GLU A 66 -27.98 3.34 16.46
CA GLU A 66 -26.91 4.20 16.95
C GLU A 66 -26.51 5.24 15.88
N VAL A 67 -26.39 4.82 14.63
CA VAL A 67 -26.02 5.70 13.51
C VAL A 67 -27.17 6.64 13.15
N GLU A 68 -28.40 6.17 13.17
CA GLU A 68 -29.60 6.98 12.90
C GLU A 68 -29.74 8.13 13.90
N THR A 69 -29.54 7.86 15.19
CA THR A 69 -29.65 8.87 16.25
C THR A 69 -28.63 10.01 16.03
N VAL A 70 -27.41 9.69 15.59
CA VAL A 70 -26.37 10.69 15.32
C VAL A 70 -26.62 11.46 14.03
N SER A 71 -27.24 10.83 13.04
CA SER A 71 -27.52 11.44 11.73
C SER A 71 -28.73 12.40 11.76
N GLN A 72 -29.62 12.29 12.76
CA GLN A 72 -30.77 13.19 12.88
C GLN A 72 -30.34 14.64 13.08
N GLY A 73 -30.90 15.53 12.23
CA GLY A 73 -30.59 16.95 12.27
C GLY A 73 -29.26 17.36 11.61
N TYR A 74 -28.58 16.43 10.99
CA TYR A 74 -27.38 16.74 10.22
C TYR A 74 -27.66 16.77 8.71
N SER A 75 -27.45 17.93 8.09
CA SER A 75 -27.38 18.06 6.64
C SER A 75 -26.07 18.72 6.25
N TYR A 76 -25.33 18.14 5.35
CA TYR A 76 -24.18 18.79 4.76
C TYR A 76 -24.16 18.63 3.24
N ASN A 77 -23.52 19.59 2.57
CA ASN A 77 -23.38 19.58 1.13
C ASN A 77 -22.07 18.90 0.78
N SER A 78 -22.13 17.71 0.19
CA SER A 78 -20.93 17.09 -0.35
C SER A 78 -20.61 17.62 -1.74
N PHE A 79 -19.33 17.67 -2.02
CA PHE A 79 -18.84 18.04 -3.35
C PHE A 79 -18.84 16.81 -4.24
N SER A 80 -19.35 16.92 -5.45
CA SER A 80 -19.32 15.84 -6.41
C SER A 80 -18.20 16.05 -7.45
N LEU A 81 -17.43 15.01 -7.72
CA LEU A 81 -16.42 14.97 -8.77
C LEU A 81 -17.07 14.62 -10.10
N VAL A 82 -16.61 15.24 -11.20
CA VAL A 82 -17.00 14.80 -12.55
C VAL A 82 -16.09 13.68 -13.00
N SER A 83 -16.52 12.46 -12.80
CA SER A 83 -15.88 11.28 -13.38
C SER A 83 -16.92 10.19 -13.60
N LYS A 84 -16.78 9.42 -14.66
CA LYS A 84 -17.59 8.21 -14.86
C LYS A 84 -16.85 7.05 -14.20
N ALA A 85 -17.35 6.55 -13.07
CA ALA A 85 -16.86 5.34 -12.47
C ALA A 85 -17.43 4.12 -13.18
N PRO A 86 -16.61 3.21 -13.68
CA PRO A 86 -17.10 1.93 -14.19
C PRO A 86 -17.61 1.05 -13.05
N VAL A 87 -18.65 0.26 -13.29
CA VAL A 87 -19.17 -0.74 -12.34
C VAL A 87 -18.23 -1.93 -12.33
N ASN A 88 -17.92 -2.46 -11.15
CA ASN A 88 -17.01 -3.60 -10.91
C ASN A 88 -15.55 -3.32 -11.30
N LEU A 89 -14.84 -2.61 -10.45
CA LEU A 89 -13.38 -2.48 -10.57
C LEU A 89 -12.68 -3.13 -9.38
N ASP A 90 -11.92 -4.15 -9.69
CA ASP A 90 -10.71 -4.45 -8.93
C ASP A 90 -9.77 -3.25 -9.12
N PRO A 91 -9.34 -2.53 -8.04
CA PRO A 91 -8.42 -1.40 -8.16
C PRO A 91 -7.06 -1.81 -8.76
N TYR A 92 -6.85 -3.09 -8.97
CA TYR A 92 -5.65 -3.71 -9.50
C TYR A 92 -5.84 -4.39 -10.87
N ALA A 93 -7.06 -4.39 -11.43
CA ALA A 93 -7.32 -4.93 -12.76
C ALA A 93 -7.27 -3.83 -13.82
N HIS A 94 -6.58 -4.08 -14.94
CA HIS A 94 -6.81 -3.35 -16.17
C HIS A 94 -8.18 -3.77 -16.71
N VAL A 95 -9.15 -2.88 -16.66
CA VAL A 95 -10.50 -3.17 -17.13
C VAL A 95 -10.70 -2.58 -18.52
N GLU A 96 -10.72 -3.44 -19.50
CA GLU A 96 -11.58 -3.26 -20.67
C GLU A 96 -13.01 -3.60 -20.22
N GLY A 97 -13.76 -2.63 -19.77
CA GLY A 97 -15.08 -2.87 -19.19
C GLY A 97 -16.10 -1.84 -19.58
N THR A 98 -17.29 -2.32 -19.85
CA THR A 98 -18.52 -1.55 -20.10
C THR A 98 -18.75 -0.49 -19.02
N PRO A 99 -19.07 0.76 -19.39
CA PRO A 99 -19.27 1.84 -18.44
C PRO A 99 -20.56 1.63 -17.65
N GLY A 100 -20.41 1.29 -16.39
CA GLY A 100 -21.48 1.41 -15.42
C GLY A 100 -21.39 2.78 -14.75
N SER A 101 -22.51 3.42 -14.61
CA SER A 101 -22.57 4.84 -14.35
C SER A 101 -22.76 5.17 -12.87
N VAL A 102 -21.68 5.35 -12.13
CA VAL A 102 -21.72 6.35 -11.06
C VAL A 102 -21.17 7.65 -11.65
N VAL A 103 -21.99 8.68 -11.77
CA VAL A 103 -21.58 9.97 -12.29
C VAL A 103 -21.30 10.88 -11.11
N PHE A 104 -20.04 11.21 -10.92
CA PHE A 104 -19.66 12.31 -10.04
C PHE A 104 -19.77 13.62 -10.85
N THR A 105 -20.59 14.56 -10.44
CA THR A 105 -20.73 15.85 -11.16
C THR A 105 -20.05 16.97 -10.38
N LYS A 106 -19.34 17.88 -11.04
CA LYS A 106 -18.70 19.06 -10.42
C LYS A 106 -19.71 20.07 -9.84
N GLU A 107 -20.96 20.00 -10.24
CA GLU A 107 -21.98 21.02 -9.95
C GLU A 107 -23.15 20.54 -9.09
N GLY A 108 -23.17 19.25 -8.74
CA GLY A 108 -24.23 18.67 -7.91
C GLY A 108 -23.92 18.77 -6.42
N LYS A 109 -24.72 19.52 -5.69
CA LYS A 109 -24.76 19.41 -4.23
C LYS A 109 -25.54 18.15 -3.87
N MET A 110 -24.87 17.09 -3.43
CA MET A 110 -25.58 15.97 -2.83
C MET A 110 -25.80 16.27 -1.34
N LEU A 111 -27.07 16.39 -0.96
CA LEU A 111 -27.48 16.55 0.44
C LEU A 111 -27.57 15.15 1.06
N PHE A 112 -26.70 14.86 2.01
CA PHE A 112 -26.81 13.67 2.84
C PHE A 112 -27.55 14.07 4.13
N SER A 113 -28.81 13.73 4.21
CA SER A 113 -29.61 14.05 5.40
C SER A 113 -29.52 12.98 6.48
N HIS A 114 -29.23 11.73 6.12
CA HIS A 114 -29.14 10.60 7.05
C HIS A 114 -28.40 9.42 6.40
N VAL A 115 -27.88 8.52 7.23
CA VAL A 115 -27.36 7.21 6.81
C VAL A 115 -28.52 6.22 6.85
N SER A 116 -28.78 5.53 5.76
CA SER A 116 -29.83 4.51 5.68
C SER A 116 -29.31 3.15 6.14
N ARG A 117 -30.22 2.24 6.48
CA ARG A 117 -29.87 0.85 6.78
C ARG A 117 -29.18 0.16 5.60
N ALA A 118 -29.63 0.45 4.37
CA ALA A 118 -29.06 -0.11 3.15
C ALA A 118 -27.58 0.33 2.94
N ASP A 119 -27.19 1.49 3.46
CA ASP A 119 -25.81 1.99 3.39
C ASP A 119 -24.89 1.18 4.34
N LEU A 120 -25.38 0.82 5.52
CA LEU A 120 -24.66 -0.06 6.46
C LEU A 120 -24.58 -1.51 5.95
N ASP A 121 -25.66 -2.01 5.33
CA ASP A 121 -25.73 -3.37 4.81
C ASP A 121 -24.65 -3.67 3.75
N LEU A 122 -24.12 -2.65 3.07
CA LEU A 122 -22.99 -2.79 2.15
C LEU A 122 -21.73 -3.36 2.81
N PHE A 123 -21.57 -3.18 4.11
CA PHE A 123 -20.38 -3.61 4.86
C PHE A 123 -20.60 -4.85 5.73
N THR A 124 -21.86 -5.32 5.91
CA THR A 124 -22.19 -6.45 6.78
C THR A 124 -22.02 -7.81 6.10
N GLY A 125 -22.04 -7.87 4.77
CA GLY A 125 -21.89 -9.10 3.98
C GLY A 125 -20.53 -9.79 4.15
N LYS A 126 -20.45 -11.09 3.81
CA LYS A 126 -19.21 -11.88 3.81
C LYS A 126 -18.31 -11.59 2.60
N GLU A 127 -18.77 -10.79 1.65
CA GLU A 127 -18.04 -10.45 0.44
C GLU A 127 -16.76 -9.68 0.75
N ASP A 128 -15.76 -9.84 -0.13
CA ASP A 128 -14.54 -9.04 -0.13
C ASP A 128 -14.88 -7.54 -0.23
N LEU A 129 -14.10 -6.71 0.47
CA LEU A 129 -14.26 -5.25 0.43
C LEU A 129 -14.14 -4.68 -0.98
N TYR A 130 -13.34 -5.31 -1.82
CA TYR A 130 -13.10 -4.89 -3.21
C TYR A 130 -14.11 -5.48 -4.20
N ALA A 131 -14.91 -6.47 -3.81
CA ALA A 131 -15.94 -7.07 -4.66
C ALA A 131 -17.16 -6.15 -4.82
N GLY A 132 -17.88 -6.30 -5.93
CA GLY A 132 -19.11 -5.56 -6.20
C GLY A 132 -18.88 -4.08 -6.53
N ASP A 133 -19.82 -3.21 -6.16
CA ASP A 133 -19.76 -1.77 -6.45
C ASP A 133 -18.84 -1.04 -5.44
N LEU A 134 -17.54 -1.05 -5.75
CA LEU A 134 -16.51 -0.40 -4.92
C LEU A 134 -16.72 1.12 -4.84
N ALA A 135 -17.15 1.76 -5.94
CA ALA A 135 -17.38 3.20 -5.95
C ALA A 135 -18.49 3.59 -4.97
N ARG A 136 -19.59 2.83 -4.96
CA ARG A 136 -20.66 3.01 -3.99
C ARG A 136 -20.16 2.79 -2.55
N LYS A 137 -19.40 1.73 -2.30
CA LYS A 137 -18.83 1.49 -0.96
C LYS A 137 -17.96 2.67 -0.48
N VAL A 138 -17.11 3.23 -1.35
CA VAL A 138 -16.27 4.40 -1.02
C VAL A 138 -17.13 5.63 -0.68
N ILE A 139 -18.19 5.88 -1.45
CA ILE A 139 -19.11 7.00 -1.19
C ILE A 139 -19.86 6.80 0.13
N GLU A 140 -20.46 5.62 0.34
CA GLU A 140 -21.23 5.37 1.57
C GLU A 140 -20.32 5.36 2.81
N PHE A 141 -19.09 4.84 2.69
CA PHE A 141 -18.07 4.94 3.74
C PHE A 141 -17.82 6.40 4.12
N SER A 142 -17.73 7.30 3.12
CA SER A 142 -17.50 8.73 3.38
C SER A 142 -18.62 9.39 4.16
N LYS A 143 -19.88 9.06 3.83
CA LYS A 143 -21.07 9.56 4.55
C LYS A 143 -21.09 9.08 6.00
N ILE A 144 -20.88 7.78 6.19
CA ILE A 144 -20.92 7.15 7.52
C ILE A 144 -19.81 7.73 8.40
N CYS A 145 -18.58 7.85 7.87
CA CYS A 145 -17.47 8.46 8.61
C CYS A 145 -17.74 9.91 9.02
N ALA A 146 -18.35 10.72 8.16
CA ALA A 146 -18.70 12.11 8.48
C ALA A 146 -19.73 12.21 9.64
N VAL A 147 -20.69 11.28 9.69
CA VAL A 147 -21.66 11.18 10.79
C VAL A 147 -20.99 10.70 12.07
N LEU A 148 -20.23 9.60 12.01
CA LEU A 148 -19.56 9.00 13.16
C LEU A 148 -18.51 9.93 13.78
N ALA A 149 -17.76 10.67 12.97
CA ALA A 149 -16.71 11.57 13.45
C ALA A 149 -17.19 12.59 14.49
N ARG A 150 -18.47 12.92 14.49
CA ARG A 150 -19.08 13.84 15.47
C ARG A 150 -19.15 13.25 16.89
N GLN A 151 -19.02 11.94 17.03
CA GLN A 151 -18.99 11.25 18.33
C GLN A 151 -17.57 11.14 18.90
N TYR A 152 -16.56 11.43 18.10
CA TYR A 152 -15.16 11.31 18.49
C TYR A 152 -14.59 12.67 18.88
N ASP A 153 -13.79 12.67 19.94
CA ASP A 153 -12.98 13.82 20.31
C ASP A 153 -11.59 13.64 19.69
N PHE A 154 -11.29 14.43 18.65
CA PHE A 154 -10.02 14.39 17.94
C PHE A 154 -9.54 15.77 17.50
N ASP A 155 -8.23 15.88 17.26
CA ASP A 155 -7.58 17.12 16.82
C ASP A 155 -7.32 17.12 15.31
N VAL A 156 -7.01 15.95 14.74
CA VAL A 156 -6.68 15.77 13.32
C VAL A 156 -7.29 14.49 12.77
N VAL A 157 -7.78 14.52 11.52
CA VAL A 157 -8.18 13.31 10.78
C VAL A 157 -7.05 12.87 9.85
N HIS A 158 -6.76 11.57 9.82
CA HIS A 158 -5.72 10.96 8.99
C HIS A 158 -6.32 9.85 8.12
N ALA A 159 -6.38 10.07 6.80
CA ALA A 159 -7.01 9.16 5.84
C ALA A 159 -5.96 8.40 5.02
N HIS A 160 -6.08 7.07 4.94
CA HIS A 160 -5.14 6.18 4.29
C HIS A 160 -5.63 5.70 2.92
N ASP A 161 -4.93 6.11 1.88
CA ASP A 161 -5.17 5.80 0.48
C ASP A 161 -6.52 6.33 -0.08
N TRP A 162 -6.67 6.29 -1.39
CA TRP A 162 -7.76 6.91 -2.13
C TRP A 162 -9.17 6.49 -1.67
N MET A 163 -9.32 5.26 -1.20
CA MET A 163 -10.61 4.71 -0.73
C MET A 163 -11.14 5.45 0.50
N THR A 164 -10.27 6.11 1.27
CA THR A 164 -10.65 6.85 2.48
C THR A 164 -10.57 8.36 2.31
N TYR A 165 -10.05 8.85 1.18
CA TYR A 165 -9.85 10.30 0.98
C TYR A 165 -11.15 11.07 0.98
N LEU A 166 -12.22 10.56 0.31
CA LEU A 166 -13.52 11.20 0.37
C LEU A 166 -14.05 11.26 1.80
N ALA A 167 -13.88 10.19 2.58
CA ALA A 167 -14.25 10.17 3.99
C ALA A 167 -13.48 11.22 4.79
N GLY A 168 -12.16 11.33 4.60
CA GLY A 168 -11.35 12.37 5.23
C GLY A 168 -11.83 13.78 4.91
N VAL A 169 -12.13 14.06 3.64
CA VAL A 169 -12.65 15.36 3.19
C VAL A 169 -13.99 15.67 3.82
N GLU A 170 -14.90 14.70 3.88
CA GLU A 170 -16.23 14.92 4.46
C GLU A 170 -16.17 15.07 6.00
N VAL A 171 -15.28 14.33 6.68
CA VAL A 171 -15.01 14.54 8.11
C VAL A 171 -14.44 15.94 8.36
N LYS A 172 -13.47 16.40 7.55
CA LYS A 172 -12.94 17.78 7.64
C LYS A 172 -14.05 18.82 7.50
N LYS A 173 -14.92 18.67 6.50
CA LYS A 173 -16.07 19.58 6.31
C LYS A 173 -17.06 19.56 7.49
N ALA A 174 -17.35 18.38 8.02
CA ALA A 174 -18.31 18.18 9.09
C ALA A 174 -17.84 18.72 10.44
N THR A 175 -16.52 18.73 10.70
CA THR A 175 -15.94 19.01 12.01
C THR A 175 -15.03 20.24 12.06
N GLY A 176 -14.59 20.75 10.91
CA GLY A 176 -13.61 21.83 10.81
C GLY A 176 -12.19 21.43 11.21
N LYS A 177 -11.93 20.13 11.48
CA LYS A 177 -10.60 19.63 11.89
C LYS A 177 -9.71 19.46 10.66
N PRO A 178 -8.38 19.67 10.77
CA PRO A 178 -7.43 19.49 9.67
C PRO A 178 -7.38 18.04 9.20
N LEU A 179 -7.17 17.87 7.88
CA LEU A 179 -7.05 16.58 7.19
C LEU A 179 -5.62 16.34 6.76
N VAL A 180 -5.07 15.19 7.16
CA VAL A 180 -3.85 14.60 6.61
C VAL A 180 -4.23 13.40 5.76
N VAL A 181 -3.72 13.31 4.54
CA VAL A 181 -3.90 12.12 3.68
C VAL A 181 -2.58 11.37 3.52
N HIS A 182 -2.62 10.05 3.62
CA HIS A 182 -1.47 9.17 3.45
C HIS A 182 -1.56 8.47 2.10
N LEU A 183 -0.58 8.70 1.25
CA LEU A 183 -0.50 8.12 -0.09
C LEU A 183 0.39 6.90 -0.08
N HIS A 184 -0.22 5.70 -0.02
CA HIS A 184 0.47 4.42 -0.03
C HIS A 184 0.81 3.95 -1.45
N ALA A 185 -0.09 4.18 -2.40
CA ALA A 185 0.10 3.94 -3.82
C ALA A 185 -0.87 4.80 -4.63
N SER A 186 -0.46 5.25 -5.80
CA SER A 186 -1.29 6.06 -6.68
C SER A 186 -1.81 5.28 -7.88
N GLN A 187 -2.81 5.81 -8.55
CA GLN A 187 -3.28 5.28 -9.84
C GLN A 187 -2.18 5.38 -10.90
N PHE A 188 -1.29 6.37 -10.79
CA PHE A 188 -0.11 6.44 -11.65
C PHE A 188 0.80 5.21 -11.49
N ASP A 189 1.03 4.74 -10.27
CA ASP A 189 1.83 3.52 -10.03
C ASP A 189 1.20 2.28 -10.66
N ARG A 190 -0.15 2.22 -10.72
CA ARG A 190 -0.92 1.07 -11.24
C ARG A 190 -1.07 1.10 -12.75
N ALA A 191 -1.32 2.28 -13.34
CA ALA A 191 -1.70 2.44 -14.75
C ALA A 191 -0.69 3.26 -15.58
N GLY A 192 0.40 3.73 -14.98
CA GLY A 192 1.42 4.52 -15.68
C GLY A 192 0.99 5.96 -15.99
N ALA A 193 1.67 6.58 -16.96
CA ALA A 193 1.51 8.00 -17.29
C ALA A 193 0.11 8.37 -17.80
N ASP A 194 -0.61 7.42 -18.35
CA ASP A 194 -1.99 7.60 -18.86
C ASP A 194 -3.07 7.40 -17.78
N ALA A 195 -2.65 7.28 -16.52
CA ALA A 195 -3.54 7.14 -15.40
C ALA A 195 -4.57 8.28 -15.36
N ARG A 196 -5.84 7.93 -15.61
CA ARG A 196 -6.99 8.82 -15.57
C ARG A 196 -8.21 8.01 -15.10
N GLY A 197 -9.28 8.70 -14.80
CA GLY A 197 -10.51 8.08 -14.37
C GLY A 197 -10.83 8.38 -12.91
N TRP A 198 -11.90 7.79 -12.41
CA TRP A 198 -12.49 8.15 -11.13
C TRP A 198 -11.56 7.96 -9.91
N ILE A 199 -10.68 6.95 -9.93
CA ILE A 199 -9.69 6.73 -8.86
C ILE A 199 -8.69 7.90 -8.85
N TYR A 200 -8.12 8.23 -10.03
CA TYR A 200 -7.21 9.38 -10.17
C TYR A 200 -7.87 10.68 -9.69
N ASP A 201 -9.15 10.88 -10.04
CA ASP A 201 -9.90 12.08 -9.65
C ASP A 201 -10.12 12.15 -8.14
N ILE A 202 -10.41 11.02 -7.48
CA ILE A 202 -10.52 10.94 -6.01
C ILE A 202 -9.16 11.19 -5.35
N GLU A 203 -8.09 10.58 -5.85
CA GLU A 203 -6.74 10.79 -5.34
C GLU A 203 -6.36 12.27 -5.42
N LYS A 204 -6.54 12.87 -6.60
CA LYS A 204 -6.25 14.29 -6.83
C LYS A 204 -7.09 15.18 -5.91
N TYR A 205 -8.40 14.98 -5.89
CA TYR A 205 -9.30 15.77 -5.06
C TYR A 205 -8.97 15.63 -3.56
N GLY A 206 -8.76 14.43 -3.07
CA GLY A 206 -8.40 14.19 -1.67
C GLY A 206 -7.10 14.89 -1.27
N MET A 207 -6.06 14.77 -2.10
CA MET A 207 -4.79 15.45 -1.87
C MET A 207 -4.90 16.98 -1.99
N GLU A 208 -5.72 17.51 -2.90
CA GLU A 208 -5.98 18.96 -3.01
C GLU A 208 -6.68 19.52 -1.78
N GLN A 209 -7.67 18.80 -1.21
CA GLN A 209 -8.43 19.23 -0.04
C GLN A 209 -7.70 19.02 1.29
N ALA A 210 -6.68 18.18 1.32
CA ALA A 210 -5.89 17.93 2.52
C ALA A 210 -5.03 19.14 2.92
N ASP A 211 -4.78 19.30 4.21
CA ASP A 211 -3.84 20.27 4.78
C ASP A 211 -2.39 19.79 4.67
N ALA A 212 -2.19 18.47 4.73
CA ALA A 212 -0.90 17.82 4.44
C ALA A 212 -1.10 16.50 3.71
N VAL A 213 -0.12 16.15 2.87
CA VAL A 213 -0.03 14.87 2.16
C VAL A 213 1.22 14.15 2.64
N ILE A 214 1.06 12.92 3.13
CA ILE A 214 2.16 12.05 3.55
C ILE A 214 2.32 10.94 2.50
N PRO A 215 3.20 11.06 1.50
CA PRO A 215 3.56 9.94 0.65
C PRO A 215 4.55 9.01 1.39
N VAL A 216 4.49 7.71 1.07
CA VAL A 216 5.36 6.69 1.68
C VAL A 216 6.83 6.78 1.27
N SER A 217 7.18 7.67 0.34
CA SER A 217 8.54 7.94 -0.12
C SER A 217 8.63 9.31 -0.79
N LYS A 218 9.85 9.82 -0.98
CA LYS A 218 10.09 11.01 -1.81
C LYS A 218 9.69 10.74 -3.26
N TYR A 219 9.97 9.51 -3.76
CA TYR A 219 9.57 9.07 -5.09
C TYR A 219 8.05 9.25 -5.28
N THR A 220 7.23 8.71 -4.38
CA THR A 220 5.77 8.88 -4.41
C THR A 220 5.37 10.36 -4.25
N GLY A 221 6.13 11.13 -3.47
CA GLY A 221 5.93 12.59 -3.36
C GLY A 221 6.15 13.32 -4.69
N THR A 222 7.16 12.92 -5.48
CA THR A 222 7.37 13.50 -6.83
C THR A 222 6.24 13.13 -7.79
N VAL A 223 5.66 11.94 -7.67
CA VAL A 223 4.46 11.53 -8.41
C VAL A 223 3.28 12.42 -8.03
N ALA A 224 3.03 12.65 -6.75
CA ALA A 224 1.94 13.54 -6.29
C ALA A 224 2.11 14.97 -6.82
N ALA A 225 3.32 15.53 -6.77
CA ALA A 225 3.59 16.87 -7.28
C ALA A 225 3.49 16.94 -8.81
N GLY A 226 4.15 16.01 -9.54
CA GLY A 226 4.30 16.07 -10.99
C GLY A 226 3.05 15.62 -11.77
N HIS A 227 2.40 14.54 -11.34
CA HIS A 227 1.26 13.95 -12.07
C HIS A 227 -0.10 14.41 -11.57
N TYR A 228 -0.21 14.78 -10.29
CA TYR A 228 -1.46 15.28 -9.70
C TYR A 228 -1.47 16.80 -9.50
N GLY A 229 -0.32 17.47 -9.65
CA GLY A 229 -0.20 18.92 -9.49
C GLY A 229 -0.34 19.38 -8.04
N ILE A 230 -0.02 18.53 -7.08
CA ILE A 230 -0.12 18.85 -5.66
C ILE A 230 1.03 19.81 -5.26
N ASN A 231 0.68 20.86 -4.52
CA ASN A 231 1.66 21.83 -4.03
C ASN A 231 2.73 21.14 -3.18
N PRO A 232 4.03 21.20 -3.57
CA PRO A 232 5.11 20.57 -2.81
C PRO A 232 5.21 21.03 -1.35
N ALA A 233 4.76 22.25 -1.03
CA ALA A 233 4.82 22.78 0.33
C ALA A 233 3.98 22.00 1.35
N LYS A 234 2.99 21.21 0.90
CA LYS A 234 2.17 20.33 1.77
C LYS A 234 2.51 18.86 1.65
N ILE A 235 3.60 18.49 0.96
CA ILE A 235 4.04 17.11 0.80
C ILE A 235 5.16 16.80 1.81
N PHE A 236 4.90 15.86 2.69
CA PHE A 236 5.80 15.46 3.79
C PHE A 236 6.10 13.96 3.71
N PRO A 237 7.13 13.51 2.98
CA PRO A 237 7.43 12.09 2.82
C PRO A 237 7.76 11.41 4.15
N VAL A 238 7.09 10.29 4.43
CA VAL A 238 7.33 9.42 5.58
C VAL A 238 7.48 8.00 5.11
N HIS A 239 8.70 7.46 5.19
CA HIS A 239 8.98 6.09 4.79
C HIS A 239 8.28 5.09 5.73
N ASN A 240 7.76 4.01 5.15
CA ASN A 240 7.23 2.89 5.93
C ASN A 240 8.34 2.25 6.78
N GLY A 241 7.93 1.60 7.86
CA GLY A 241 8.79 0.76 8.67
C GLY A 241 8.61 -0.73 8.35
N ALA A 242 9.39 -1.55 9.03
CA ALA A 242 9.21 -2.99 9.07
C ALA A 242 9.16 -3.48 10.52
N ASP A 243 8.28 -4.44 10.80
CA ASP A 243 8.28 -5.14 12.09
C ASP A 243 9.45 -6.13 12.13
N PRO A 244 10.15 -6.26 13.28
CA PRO A 244 11.17 -7.28 13.43
C PRO A 244 10.60 -8.67 13.18
N VAL A 245 11.26 -9.47 12.34
CA VAL A 245 10.87 -10.85 12.06
C VAL A 245 11.81 -11.80 12.80
N LYS A 246 11.26 -12.87 13.36
CA LYS A 246 12.08 -13.95 13.91
C LYS A 246 12.73 -14.70 12.75
N VAL A 247 14.02 -14.43 12.53
CA VAL A 247 14.80 -15.09 11.49
C VAL A 247 15.06 -16.53 11.86
N PHE A 248 14.90 -17.43 10.92
CA PHE A 248 15.32 -18.83 10.99
C PHE A 248 15.91 -19.24 9.63
N HIS A 249 16.70 -20.29 9.61
CA HIS A 249 17.31 -20.78 8.39
C HIS A 249 16.77 -22.18 8.08
N SER A 250 16.16 -22.30 6.91
CA SER A 250 15.73 -23.60 6.35
C SER A 250 16.82 -24.15 5.45
N LYS A 251 17.05 -25.48 5.50
CA LYS A 251 17.96 -26.12 4.56
C LYS A 251 17.34 -26.21 3.18
N LYS A 252 18.03 -25.66 2.19
CA LYS A 252 17.72 -25.91 0.78
C LYS A 252 17.92 -27.39 0.45
N LYS A 253 17.04 -27.95 -0.40
CA LYS A 253 17.16 -29.35 -0.91
C LYS A 253 17.92 -29.44 -2.22
N PHE A 254 18.46 -28.34 -2.70
CA PHE A 254 19.21 -28.21 -3.95
C PHE A 254 20.45 -27.31 -3.72
N PRO A 255 21.53 -27.48 -4.49
CA PRO A 255 22.78 -26.75 -4.29
C PRO A 255 22.76 -25.32 -4.84
N GLU A 256 21.94 -25.05 -5.85
CA GLU A 256 21.94 -23.78 -6.58
C GLU A 256 21.60 -22.58 -5.70
N LYS A 257 22.09 -21.41 -6.06
CA LYS A 257 21.71 -20.14 -5.46
C LYS A 257 20.26 -19.79 -5.85
N LEU A 258 19.46 -19.33 -4.90
CA LEU A 258 18.07 -19.00 -5.11
C LEU A 258 17.87 -17.48 -5.21
N VAL A 259 17.36 -17.02 -6.35
CA VAL A 259 16.96 -15.65 -6.60
C VAL A 259 15.45 -15.54 -6.50
N LEU A 260 14.96 -14.66 -5.63
CA LEU A 260 13.53 -14.51 -5.31
C LEU A 260 12.96 -13.19 -5.83
N PHE A 261 11.81 -13.28 -6.52
CA PHE A 261 10.83 -12.21 -6.69
C PHE A 261 9.63 -12.51 -5.77
N LEU A 262 9.17 -11.51 -5.02
CA LEU A 262 8.00 -11.63 -4.14
C LEU A 262 7.05 -10.45 -4.36
N GLY A 263 5.85 -10.72 -4.86
CA GLY A 263 4.83 -9.69 -5.06
C GLY A 263 3.69 -10.11 -5.97
N ARG A 264 2.74 -9.19 -6.17
CA ARG A 264 1.67 -9.40 -7.14
C ARG A 264 2.23 -9.41 -8.56
N LEU A 265 1.69 -10.27 -9.42
CA LEU A 265 2.12 -10.38 -10.81
C LEU A 265 1.35 -9.39 -11.69
N THR A 266 1.66 -8.10 -11.51
CA THR A 266 1.09 -6.95 -12.22
C THR A 266 2.17 -6.19 -12.97
N ALA A 267 1.81 -5.38 -13.96
CA ALA A 267 2.77 -4.56 -14.72
C ALA A 267 3.61 -3.65 -13.79
N GLN A 268 3.02 -3.13 -12.74
CA GLN A 268 3.66 -2.29 -11.74
C GLN A 268 4.89 -2.96 -11.11
N LYS A 269 4.81 -4.27 -10.80
CA LYS A 269 5.86 -5.03 -10.12
C LYS A 269 6.96 -5.54 -11.05
N GLY A 270 6.75 -5.47 -12.36
CA GLY A 270 7.73 -5.83 -13.37
C GLY A 270 8.11 -7.31 -13.43
N PRO A 271 7.17 -8.28 -13.29
CA PRO A 271 7.52 -9.69 -13.31
C PRO A 271 8.08 -10.13 -14.66
N GLU A 272 7.75 -9.43 -15.75
CA GLU A 272 8.34 -9.69 -17.09
C GLU A 272 9.82 -9.36 -17.10
N PHE A 273 10.23 -8.25 -16.43
CA PHE A 273 11.65 -7.92 -16.30
C PHE A 273 12.39 -8.96 -15.47
N PHE A 274 11.78 -9.47 -14.39
CA PHE A 274 12.40 -10.55 -13.62
C PHE A 274 12.65 -11.82 -14.47
N LEU A 275 11.70 -12.16 -15.34
CA LEU A 275 11.86 -13.29 -16.27
C LEU A 275 12.98 -13.04 -17.28
N GLN A 276 13.09 -11.83 -17.85
CA GLN A 276 14.18 -11.45 -18.75
C GLN A 276 15.53 -11.46 -18.03
N ILE A 277 15.60 -10.98 -16.79
CA ILE A 277 16.78 -11.03 -15.95
C ILE A 277 17.21 -12.48 -15.73
N ALA A 278 16.26 -13.37 -15.41
CA ALA A 278 16.53 -14.79 -15.24
C ALA A 278 17.12 -15.42 -16.51
N ALA A 279 16.54 -15.15 -17.67
CA ALA A 279 17.08 -15.62 -18.94
C ALA A 279 18.53 -15.15 -19.14
N LYS A 280 18.83 -13.89 -18.86
CA LYS A 280 20.20 -13.33 -18.99
C LYS A 280 21.20 -13.93 -18.01
N VAL A 281 20.80 -14.26 -16.81
CA VAL A 281 21.67 -14.95 -15.82
C VAL A 281 21.92 -16.37 -16.27
N LEU A 282 20.87 -17.10 -16.69
CA LEU A 282 20.97 -18.50 -17.10
C LEU A 282 21.72 -18.71 -18.43
N GLU A 283 21.90 -17.68 -19.27
CA GLU A 283 22.85 -17.68 -20.39
C GLU A 283 24.32 -17.82 -19.93
N GLN A 284 24.62 -17.51 -18.65
CA GLN A 284 25.99 -17.43 -18.14
C GLN A 284 26.32 -18.49 -17.06
N THR A 285 25.30 -19.01 -16.35
CA THR A 285 25.50 -19.97 -15.25
C THR A 285 24.26 -20.83 -15.01
N ASP A 286 24.49 -22.10 -14.71
CA ASP A 286 23.46 -23.07 -14.29
C ASP A 286 23.33 -23.19 -12.77
N ASP A 287 24.16 -22.49 -11.98
CA ASP A 287 24.21 -22.57 -10.53
C ASP A 287 23.19 -21.69 -9.82
N VAL A 288 22.22 -21.14 -10.58
CA VAL A 288 21.19 -20.26 -10.08
C VAL A 288 19.81 -20.80 -10.41
N ARG A 289 18.88 -20.65 -9.46
CA ARG A 289 17.47 -21.00 -9.59
C ARG A 289 16.62 -19.78 -9.25
N PHE A 290 15.59 -19.55 -10.05
CA PHE A 290 14.69 -18.40 -9.90
C PHE A 290 13.34 -18.84 -9.34
N VAL A 291 12.81 -18.06 -8.40
CA VAL A 291 11.48 -18.28 -7.84
C VAL A 291 10.69 -16.99 -7.93
N MET A 292 9.50 -17.06 -8.54
CA MET A 292 8.51 -16.00 -8.60
C MET A 292 7.36 -16.36 -7.69
N ALA A 293 7.26 -15.66 -6.55
CA ALA A 293 6.24 -15.90 -5.55
C ALA A 293 5.17 -14.82 -5.61
N GLY A 294 3.93 -15.24 -5.86
CA GLY A 294 2.76 -14.38 -5.95
C GLY A 294 1.76 -14.81 -7.01
N THR A 295 0.66 -14.06 -7.10
CA THR A 295 -0.39 -14.23 -8.12
C THR A 295 -0.73 -12.89 -8.75
N GLY A 296 -1.41 -12.90 -9.87
CA GLY A 296 -1.88 -11.71 -10.59
C GLY A 296 -2.27 -12.05 -12.03
N GLU A 297 -2.82 -11.05 -12.72
CA GLU A 297 -3.34 -11.19 -14.10
C GLU A 297 -2.29 -11.65 -15.11
N LYS A 298 -1.00 -11.40 -14.83
CA LYS A 298 0.10 -11.76 -15.74
C LYS A 298 0.61 -13.20 -15.60
N LEU A 299 0.15 -13.97 -14.60
CA LEU A 299 0.70 -15.31 -14.30
C LEU A 299 0.71 -16.23 -15.54
N ARG A 300 -0.42 -16.31 -16.26
CA ARG A 300 -0.52 -17.16 -17.46
C ARG A 300 0.48 -16.75 -18.53
N GLN A 301 0.51 -15.47 -18.86
CA GLN A 301 1.44 -14.92 -19.85
C GLN A 301 2.90 -15.17 -19.46
N LEU A 302 3.24 -15.02 -18.19
CA LEU A 302 4.61 -15.23 -17.68
C LEU A 302 5.05 -16.70 -17.80
N ILE A 303 4.14 -17.66 -17.56
CA ILE A 303 4.44 -19.10 -17.75
C ILE A 303 4.71 -19.39 -19.22
N GLU A 304 3.85 -18.88 -20.12
CA GLU A 304 4.02 -19.05 -21.57
C GLU A 304 5.33 -18.42 -22.07
N THR A 305 5.66 -17.20 -21.60
CA THR A 305 6.91 -16.50 -21.93
C THR A 305 8.14 -17.21 -21.37
N GLY A 306 8.06 -17.75 -20.15
CA GLY A 306 9.17 -18.52 -19.54
C GLY A 306 9.49 -19.80 -20.32
N ALA A 307 8.47 -20.51 -20.80
CA ALA A 307 8.65 -21.67 -21.66
C ALA A 307 9.31 -21.28 -23.01
N PHE A 308 8.92 -20.15 -23.60
CA PHE A 308 9.52 -19.63 -24.83
C PHE A 308 11.02 -19.28 -24.66
N HIS A 309 11.40 -18.69 -23.53
CA HIS A 309 12.79 -18.37 -23.22
C HIS A 309 13.64 -19.56 -22.73
N GLY A 310 13.06 -20.75 -22.61
CA GLY A 310 13.78 -21.96 -22.23
C GLY A 310 14.28 -21.98 -20.78
N VAL A 311 13.72 -21.14 -19.90
CA VAL A 311 14.14 -21.06 -18.47
C VAL A 311 13.41 -22.04 -17.55
N GLY A 312 12.54 -22.90 -18.09
CA GLY A 312 11.51 -23.65 -17.35
C GLY A 312 12.02 -24.60 -16.27
N ASP A 313 13.20 -25.19 -16.41
CA ASP A 313 13.79 -26.12 -15.41
C ASP A 313 14.45 -25.40 -14.22
N LYS A 314 14.82 -24.13 -14.40
CA LYS A 314 15.46 -23.28 -13.39
C LYS A 314 14.56 -22.18 -12.85
N PHE A 315 13.31 -22.03 -13.36
CA PHE A 315 12.38 -20.98 -12.99
C PHE A 315 11.06 -21.56 -12.43
N HIS A 316 10.69 -21.17 -11.22
CA HIS A 316 9.55 -21.73 -10.51
C HIS A 316 8.53 -20.66 -10.11
N PHE A 317 7.25 -20.93 -10.39
CA PHE A 317 6.12 -20.14 -9.94
C PHE A 317 5.47 -20.81 -8.74
N THR A 318 5.34 -20.10 -7.61
CA THR A 318 4.78 -20.71 -6.39
C THR A 318 3.28 -20.45 -6.26
N GLY A 319 2.73 -19.44 -6.97
CA GLY A 319 1.42 -18.91 -6.66
C GLY A 319 1.42 -18.11 -5.34
N PHE A 320 0.25 -17.88 -4.77
CA PHE A 320 0.08 -17.16 -3.50
C PHE A 320 0.71 -17.94 -2.34
N LEU A 321 1.45 -17.24 -1.50
CA LEU A 321 2.02 -17.78 -0.26
C LEU A 321 1.50 -16.99 0.94
N ASN A 322 1.11 -17.69 2.00
CA ASN A 322 0.82 -17.06 3.29
C ASN A 322 2.13 -16.62 3.98
N LYS A 323 2.02 -15.81 5.03
CA LYS A 323 3.19 -15.22 5.74
C LYS A 323 4.20 -16.26 6.21
N GLN A 324 3.74 -17.42 6.71
CA GLN A 324 4.64 -18.50 7.15
C GLN A 324 5.48 -19.03 5.97
N LYS A 325 4.82 -19.35 4.85
CA LYS A 325 5.51 -19.86 3.65
C LYS A 325 6.42 -18.80 3.00
N VAL A 326 6.04 -17.52 3.07
CA VAL A 326 6.93 -16.41 2.65
C VAL A 326 8.20 -16.41 3.50
N ASN A 327 8.08 -16.51 4.81
CA ASN A 327 9.26 -16.58 5.71
C ASN A 327 10.12 -17.83 5.46
N GLU A 328 9.49 -18.99 5.20
CA GLU A 328 10.20 -20.22 4.82
C GLU A 328 10.98 -20.02 3.51
N LEU A 329 10.38 -19.38 2.51
CA LEU A 329 11.03 -19.09 1.23
C LEU A 329 12.16 -18.07 1.39
N LEU A 330 11.96 -17.00 2.14
CA LEU A 330 13.00 -16.03 2.47
C LEU A 330 14.19 -16.69 3.18
N SER A 331 13.93 -17.64 4.09
CA SER A 331 15.00 -18.35 4.83
C SER A 331 15.91 -19.22 3.94
N MET A 332 15.50 -19.50 2.70
CA MET A 332 16.27 -20.26 1.70
C MET A 332 16.84 -19.38 0.58
N THR A 333 16.45 -18.10 0.52
CA THR A 333 16.79 -17.18 -0.56
C THR A 333 18.23 -16.67 -0.41
N ASP A 334 18.98 -16.63 -1.49
CA ASP A 334 20.32 -16.05 -1.53
C ASP A 334 20.33 -14.61 -2.05
N VAL A 335 19.47 -14.26 -3.02
CA VAL A 335 19.37 -12.91 -3.57
C VAL A 335 17.90 -12.53 -3.74
N TYR A 336 17.53 -11.35 -3.29
CA TYR A 336 16.21 -10.78 -3.54
C TYR A 336 16.25 -9.84 -4.75
N CYS A 337 15.32 -9.98 -5.69
CA CYS A 337 15.26 -9.11 -6.87
C CYS A 337 13.87 -8.45 -7.00
N MET A 338 13.85 -7.13 -7.11
CA MET A 338 12.63 -6.32 -7.24
C MET A 338 12.75 -5.35 -8.43
N PRO A 339 12.47 -5.79 -9.66
CA PRO A 339 12.55 -4.97 -10.86
C PRO A 339 11.26 -4.17 -11.12
N SER A 340 10.68 -3.59 -10.08
CA SER A 340 9.41 -2.87 -10.18
C SER A 340 9.50 -1.66 -11.10
N VAL A 341 8.49 -1.50 -11.97
CA VAL A 341 8.35 -0.35 -12.87
C VAL A 341 8.05 0.93 -12.09
N SER A 342 7.19 0.81 -11.09
CA SER A 342 6.86 1.87 -10.14
C SER A 342 6.54 1.24 -8.78
N GLU A 343 7.38 1.47 -7.79
CA GLU A 343 7.20 0.93 -6.46
C GLU A 343 7.08 2.07 -5.44
N PRO A 344 5.90 2.38 -4.93
CA PRO A 344 5.73 3.45 -3.97
C PRO A 344 6.66 3.35 -2.78
N PHE A 345 6.83 2.13 -2.23
CA PHE A 345 7.81 1.88 -1.19
C PHE A 345 8.59 0.58 -1.42
N GLY A 346 8.01 -0.62 -1.18
CA GLY A 346 8.68 -1.90 -1.36
C GLY A 346 8.99 -2.62 -0.04
N LEU A 347 7.95 -2.87 0.78
CA LEU A 347 8.07 -3.58 2.07
C LEU A 347 8.76 -4.94 1.95
N SER A 348 8.51 -5.68 0.86
CA SER A 348 9.12 -7.00 0.63
C SER A 348 10.65 -6.98 0.53
N ALA A 349 11.24 -5.86 0.08
CA ALA A 349 12.70 -5.69 0.09
C ALA A 349 13.23 -5.53 1.52
N LEU A 350 12.51 -4.79 2.40
CA LEU A 350 12.87 -4.71 3.81
C LEU A 350 12.69 -6.07 4.51
N GLU A 351 11.65 -6.82 4.16
CA GLU A 351 11.45 -8.19 4.68
C GLU A 351 12.62 -9.10 4.30
N ALA A 352 13.07 -9.06 3.05
CA ALA A 352 14.23 -9.83 2.60
C ALA A 352 15.52 -9.45 3.35
N ALA A 353 15.77 -8.15 3.53
CA ALA A 353 16.95 -7.67 4.23
C ALA A 353 16.97 -8.08 5.72
N GLN A 354 15.80 -8.30 6.38
CA GLN A 354 15.74 -8.87 7.73
C GLN A 354 16.30 -10.29 7.82
N PHE A 355 16.26 -11.04 6.73
CA PHE A 355 16.89 -12.37 6.62
C PHE A 355 18.37 -12.29 6.18
N ASN A 356 19.00 -11.11 6.19
CA ASN A 356 20.34 -10.87 5.68
C ASN A 356 20.52 -11.25 4.21
N ILE A 357 19.46 -11.06 3.39
CA ILE A 357 19.48 -11.34 1.97
C ILE A 357 19.89 -10.06 1.23
N PRO A 358 20.97 -10.07 0.43
CA PRO A 358 21.31 -8.94 -0.42
C PRO A 358 20.24 -8.73 -1.48
N ALA A 359 19.96 -7.47 -1.81
CA ALA A 359 18.89 -7.11 -2.71
C ALA A 359 19.39 -6.39 -3.97
N VAL A 360 18.80 -6.75 -5.11
CA VAL A 360 18.88 -6.02 -6.38
C VAL A 360 17.51 -5.38 -6.62
N ILE A 361 17.45 -4.06 -6.61
CA ILE A 361 16.17 -3.33 -6.66
C ILE A 361 16.16 -2.26 -7.75
N SER A 362 14.97 -1.94 -8.25
CA SER A 362 14.83 -0.84 -9.20
C SER A 362 15.03 0.51 -8.50
N LYS A 363 15.63 1.47 -9.21
CA LYS A 363 15.73 2.87 -8.77
C LYS A 363 14.35 3.54 -8.66
N GLN A 364 13.36 3.04 -9.42
CA GLN A 364 11.97 3.52 -9.43
C GLN A 364 11.17 2.95 -8.24
N SER A 365 11.78 2.97 -7.06
CA SER A 365 11.18 2.47 -5.82
C SER A 365 11.49 3.35 -4.61
N GLY A 366 10.52 3.52 -3.72
CA GLY A 366 10.72 4.28 -2.50
C GLY A 366 11.72 3.64 -1.55
N VAL A 367 11.81 2.30 -1.54
CA VAL A 367 12.77 1.59 -0.69
C VAL A 367 14.22 1.84 -1.12
N ALA A 368 14.47 2.22 -2.37
CA ALA A 368 15.80 2.62 -2.84
C ALA A 368 16.37 3.86 -2.11
N GLU A 369 15.48 4.66 -1.49
CA GLU A 369 15.86 5.82 -0.69
C GLU A 369 16.42 5.44 0.69
N VAL A 370 16.02 4.29 1.23
CA VAL A 370 16.36 3.83 2.58
C VAL A 370 17.36 2.67 2.55
N MET A 371 17.25 1.72 1.62
CA MET A 371 18.19 0.62 1.44
C MET A 371 19.40 1.08 0.62
N LYS A 372 20.35 1.73 1.26
CA LYS A 372 21.56 2.26 0.61
C LYS A 372 22.49 1.16 0.19
N GLY A 373 22.59 0.10 0.98
CA GLY A 373 23.42 -1.07 0.71
C GLY A 373 22.92 -1.93 -0.46
N ALA A 374 21.66 -1.88 -0.85
CA ALA A 374 21.14 -2.64 -1.98
C ALA A 374 21.75 -2.20 -3.31
N LEU A 375 22.00 -3.16 -4.23
CA LEU A 375 22.42 -2.87 -5.60
C LEU A 375 21.21 -2.35 -6.40
N LYS A 376 21.41 -1.30 -7.18
CA LYS A 376 20.33 -0.57 -7.84
C LYS A 376 20.58 -0.39 -9.32
N ALA A 377 19.57 -0.69 -10.12
CA ALA A 377 19.55 -0.40 -11.55
C ALA A 377 18.19 0.18 -11.96
N ASP A 378 18.08 0.75 -13.13
CA ASP A 378 16.78 1.09 -13.71
C ASP A 378 16.05 -0.20 -14.08
N PHE A 379 14.72 -0.27 -13.89
CA PHE A 379 13.97 -1.53 -14.09
C PHE A 379 14.11 -2.10 -15.51
N TRP A 380 14.31 -1.22 -16.51
CA TRP A 380 14.53 -1.60 -17.91
C TRP A 380 15.96 -2.04 -18.23
N ASP A 381 16.92 -1.77 -17.33
CA ASP A 381 18.30 -2.21 -17.51
C ASP A 381 18.49 -3.67 -17.00
N VAL A 382 17.88 -4.57 -17.76
CA VAL A 382 17.90 -6.01 -17.49
C VAL A 382 19.34 -6.56 -17.41
N ASN A 383 20.25 -6.00 -18.23
CA ASN A 383 21.66 -6.46 -18.26
C ASN A 383 22.38 -6.08 -16.95
N MET A 384 22.17 -4.85 -16.45
CA MET A 384 22.79 -4.44 -15.19
C MET A 384 22.23 -5.23 -14.02
N MET A 385 20.88 -5.47 -13.98
CA MET A 385 20.27 -6.28 -12.92
C MET A 385 20.78 -7.72 -12.96
N ALA A 386 20.90 -8.33 -14.15
CA ALA A 386 21.47 -9.65 -14.31
C ALA A 386 22.92 -9.71 -13.84
N LYS A 387 23.74 -8.72 -14.22
CA LYS A 387 25.11 -8.57 -13.75
C LYS A 387 25.20 -8.50 -12.22
N HIS A 388 24.36 -7.69 -11.57
CA HIS A 388 24.31 -7.58 -10.11
C HIS A 388 23.97 -8.93 -9.44
N ILE A 389 23.06 -9.73 -10.02
CA ILE A 389 22.73 -11.05 -9.51
C ILE A 389 23.94 -11.99 -9.65
N ILE A 390 24.60 -11.99 -10.80
CA ILE A 390 25.81 -12.82 -11.04
C ILE A 390 26.90 -12.41 -10.05
N ASP A 391 27.19 -11.12 -9.92
CA ASP A 391 28.20 -10.61 -8.98
C ASP A 391 27.91 -11.10 -7.55
N LEU A 392 26.65 -10.98 -7.08
CA LEU A 392 26.23 -11.44 -5.74
C LEU A 392 26.27 -12.96 -5.57
N THR A 393 26.14 -13.74 -6.62
CA THR A 393 26.17 -15.21 -6.54
C THR A 393 27.55 -15.80 -6.67
N THR A 394 28.52 -15.03 -7.20
CA THR A 394 29.90 -15.47 -7.47
C THR A 394 30.97 -14.82 -6.59
N ASP A 395 30.72 -13.60 -6.08
CA ASP A 395 31.61 -12.85 -5.20
C ASP A 395 31.09 -12.88 -3.75
N GLU A 396 31.68 -13.73 -2.91
CA GLU A 396 31.28 -13.91 -1.51
C GLU A 396 31.52 -12.63 -0.65
N GLU A 397 32.55 -11.86 -0.94
CA GLU A 397 32.86 -10.63 -0.20
C GLU A 397 31.85 -9.52 -0.53
N LEU A 398 31.51 -9.37 -1.81
CA LEU A 398 30.43 -8.47 -2.23
C LEU A 398 29.09 -8.88 -1.61
N TYR A 399 28.77 -10.18 -1.64
CA TYR A 399 27.57 -10.73 -1.01
C TYR A 399 27.46 -10.32 0.46
N LYS A 400 28.50 -10.62 1.27
CA LYS A 400 28.56 -10.29 2.70
C LYS A 400 28.42 -8.80 2.95
N LYS A 401 29.10 -7.97 2.16
CA LYS A 401 29.05 -6.53 2.27
C LYS A 401 27.64 -6.00 2.03
N VAL A 402 27.02 -6.35 0.90
CA VAL A 402 25.67 -5.88 0.52
C VAL A 402 24.62 -6.36 1.52
N ALA A 403 24.71 -7.62 1.97
CA ALA A 403 23.81 -8.16 2.99
C ALA A 403 23.91 -7.40 4.32
N ALA A 404 25.12 -7.15 4.81
CA ALA A 404 25.35 -6.43 6.06
C ALA A 404 24.90 -4.96 5.99
N GLU A 405 25.21 -4.27 4.89
CA GLU A 405 24.78 -2.89 4.67
C GLU A 405 23.25 -2.80 4.58
N SER A 406 22.58 -3.71 3.85
CA SER A 406 21.12 -3.78 3.77
C SER A 406 20.48 -4.07 5.12
N ALA A 407 21.04 -4.96 5.92
CA ALA A 407 20.57 -5.23 7.28
C ALA A 407 20.71 -4.01 8.21
N GLN A 408 21.80 -3.24 8.07
CA GLN A 408 22.01 -2.01 8.83
C GLN A 408 20.97 -0.92 8.45
N ASP A 409 20.62 -0.81 7.17
CA ASP A 409 19.63 0.15 6.68
C ASP A 409 18.24 -0.07 7.31
N ILE A 410 17.87 -1.32 7.63
CA ILE A 410 16.57 -1.65 8.25
C ILE A 410 16.48 -1.11 9.68
N LEU A 411 17.57 -1.08 10.43
CA LEU A 411 17.57 -0.58 11.82
C LEU A 411 17.06 0.86 11.89
N ASN A 412 17.21 1.62 10.80
CA ASN A 412 16.73 2.99 10.68
C ASN A 412 15.31 3.10 10.10
N SER A 413 14.70 1.98 9.70
CA SER A 413 13.41 1.92 9.02
C SER A 413 12.35 1.25 9.92
N SER A 414 12.07 1.85 11.09
CA SER A 414 11.07 1.37 12.05
C SER A 414 9.75 2.14 11.93
N TRP A 415 8.65 1.49 12.33
CA TRP A 415 7.35 2.16 12.45
C TRP A 415 7.35 3.27 13.48
N GLU A 416 8.17 3.16 14.54
CA GLU A 416 8.37 4.21 15.55
C GLU A 416 8.96 5.47 14.92
N THR A 417 9.97 5.33 14.06
CA THR A 417 10.56 6.46 13.31
C THR A 417 9.54 7.09 12.37
N ALA A 418 8.71 6.28 11.72
CA ALA A 418 7.62 6.77 10.86
C ALA A 418 6.59 7.55 11.69
N ALA A 419 6.15 7.02 12.83
CA ALA A 419 5.23 7.69 13.74
C ALA A 419 5.76 9.05 14.24
N ASP A 420 7.06 9.15 14.58
CA ASP A 420 7.68 10.43 14.98
C ASP A 420 7.63 11.48 13.87
N LYS A 421 7.83 11.06 12.63
CA LYS A 421 7.70 11.96 11.47
C LYS A 421 6.26 12.39 11.25
N MET A 422 5.29 11.48 11.38
CA MET A 422 3.84 11.79 11.24
C MET A 422 3.39 12.78 12.32
N ILE A 423 3.82 12.59 13.56
CA ILE A 423 3.50 13.50 14.65
C ILE A 423 4.00 14.92 14.36
N ARG A 424 5.19 15.08 13.76
CA ARG A 424 5.65 16.40 13.28
C ARG A 424 4.72 17.02 12.24
N VAL A 425 4.17 16.21 11.33
CA VAL A 425 3.18 16.70 10.37
C VAL A 425 1.88 17.10 11.07
N TYR A 426 1.44 16.34 12.08
CA TYR A 426 0.26 16.72 12.88
C TYR A 426 0.49 18.05 13.61
N HIS A 427 1.65 18.25 14.25
CA HIS A 427 1.99 19.54 14.85
C HIS A 427 1.96 20.67 13.82
N HIS A 428 2.51 20.45 12.62
CA HIS A 428 2.51 21.43 11.55
C HIS A 428 1.09 21.86 11.15
N VAL A 429 0.17 20.90 10.90
CA VAL A 429 -1.21 21.24 10.48
C VAL A 429 -2.07 21.80 11.63
N LEU A 430 -1.69 21.55 12.89
CA LEU A 430 -2.34 22.09 14.08
C LEU A 430 -1.78 23.47 14.48
N GLY A 431 -0.63 23.89 13.90
CA GLY A 431 0.03 25.13 14.28
C GLY A 431 0.70 25.09 15.67
N TRP A 432 1.15 23.91 16.12
CA TRP A 432 1.74 23.67 17.46
C TRP A 432 3.27 23.53 17.41
#